data_44c6bbdb149f2312b5cfd58ada115cb9
#
_entry.id   44c6bbdb149f2312b5cfd58ada115cb9
#
_cell.length_a   1.000
_cell.length_b   1.000
_cell.length_c   1.000
_cell.angle_alpha   90.00
_cell.angle_beta   90.00
_cell.angle_gamma   90.00
#
_symmetry.space_group_name_H-M   'P 1'
#
loop_
_entity.id
_entity.type
_entity.pdbx_description
1 polymer ?
#
loop_
_entity_poly.entity_id
_entity_poly.type
_entity_poly.pdbx_seq_one_letter_code
_entity_poly.pdbx_strand_id
1 'polypeptide(L)'
;MELAKAGYRVTLTDLTPRLVDIAKDKAKEHDLDEQFEGFYAADARDLNLFEDEKFDSSLMLGPMYHLQEENDRELAVKELNRVTKKGGLVFVAFMPRIRHILTSLLSPDNWKPNNDMDTILQFSDSGCFNHADEGRFTGAYYFNIEDIKPFIEAKGFETIELIGSNAGAVLNNGNWDYWREKGDEEVSKIIDLIIEKATDPYILGISSHLLYIGRKK
;
A
#
# COMPACT_ATOMS: atom_id res chain seq x y z
N MET A 1 11.14 5.69 -8.41
CA MET A 1 11.86 5.61 -9.71
C MET A 1 10.90 5.59 -10.91
N GLU A 2 9.89 4.71 -10.95
CA GLU A 2 9.04 4.56 -12.14
C GLU A 2 8.27 5.85 -12.52
N LEU A 3 7.75 6.60 -11.54
CA LEU A 3 7.12 7.89 -11.82
C LEU A 3 8.12 8.91 -12.42
N ALA A 4 9.34 8.94 -11.90
CA ALA A 4 10.38 9.80 -12.44
C ALA A 4 10.76 9.42 -13.89
N LYS A 5 10.88 8.11 -14.19
CA LYS A 5 11.08 7.60 -15.56
C LYS A 5 9.93 7.97 -16.50
N ALA A 6 8.70 8.02 -15.96
CA ALA A 6 7.53 8.46 -16.70
C ALA A 6 7.42 9.99 -16.87
N GLY A 7 8.40 10.76 -16.38
CA GLY A 7 8.50 12.20 -16.58
C GLY A 7 7.79 13.04 -15.50
N TYR A 8 7.31 12.42 -14.42
CA TYR A 8 6.71 13.17 -13.30
C TYR A 8 7.78 13.83 -12.43
N ARG A 9 7.46 15.00 -11.89
CA ARG A 9 8.25 15.64 -10.83
C ARG A 9 7.88 14.98 -9.51
N VAL A 10 8.86 14.44 -8.80
CA VAL A 10 8.64 13.60 -7.61
C VAL A 10 9.23 14.24 -6.37
N THR A 11 8.44 14.32 -5.30
CA THR A 11 8.93 14.54 -3.94
C THR A 11 8.81 13.22 -3.18
N LEU A 12 9.91 12.73 -2.62
CA LEU A 12 9.92 11.46 -1.87
C LEU A 12 10.02 11.73 -0.38
N THR A 13 9.16 11.05 0.37
CA THR A 13 9.24 11.03 1.84
C THR A 13 9.25 9.60 2.37
N ASP A 14 10.00 9.38 3.44
CA ASP A 14 9.98 8.17 4.25
C ASP A 14 10.26 8.51 5.70
N LEU A 15 9.72 7.76 6.65
CA LEU A 15 9.99 7.96 8.07
C LEU A 15 11.47 7.68 8.41
N THR A 16 12.12 6.78 7.66
CA THR A 16 13.47 6.28 7.93
C THR A 16 14.52 7.04 7.11
N PRO A 17 15.39 7.88 7.72
CA PRO A 17 16.40 8.65 6.99
C PRO A 17 17.27 7.79 6.07
N ARG A 18 17.66 6.59 6.51
CA ARG A 18 18.45 5.66 5.69
C ARG A 18 17.75 5.24 4.42
N LEU A 19 16.42 5.05 4.43
CA LEU A 19 15.66 4.70 3.21
C LEU A 19 15.56 5.89 2.27
N VAL A 20 15.48 7.10 2.80
CA VAL A 20 15.57 8.35 2.02
C VAL A 20 16.91 8.47 1.32
N ASP A 21 18.02 8.20 2.02
CA ASP A 21 19.37 8.21 1.44
C ASP A 21 19.52 7.16 0.33
N ILE A 22 19.06 5.94 0.56
CA ILE A 22 19.05 4.87 -0.46
C ILE A 22 18.24 5.28 -1.69
N ALA A 23 17.09 5.92 -1.51
CA ALA A 23 16.28 6.40 -2.63
C ALA A 23 16.99 7.49 -3.45
N LYS A 24 17.68 8.40 -2.76
CA LYS A 24 18.49 9.46 -3.37
C LYS A 24 19.66 8.89 -4.18
N ASP A 25 20.35 7.91 -3.65
CA ASP A 25 21.46 7.24 -4.34
C ASP A 25 20.95 6.51 -5.58
N LYS A 26 19.83 5.78 -5.47
CA LYS A 26 19.20 5.12 -6.63
C LYS A 26 18.73 6.11 -7.71
N ALA A 27 18.25 7.29 -7.33
CA ALA A 27 17.89 8.31 -8.31
C ALA A 27 19.09 8.74 -9.14
N LYS A 28 20.26 8.93 -8.49
CA LYS A 28 21.53 9.25 -9.16
C LYS A 28 22.03 8.10 -10.04
N GLU A 29 22.00 6.86 -9.53
CA GLU A 29 22.42 5.67 -10.30
C GLU A 29 21.65 5.50 -11.62
N HIS A 30 20.43 6.02 -11.69
CA HIS A 30 19.56 5.94 -12.85
C HIS A 30 19.45 7.26 -13.64
N ASP A 31 20.25 8.26 -13.32
CA ASP A 31 20.21 9.60 -13.94
C ASP A 31 18.82 10.25 -13.86
N LEU A 32 18.15 10.09 -12.72
CA LEU A 32 16.79 10.58 -12.47
C LEU A 32 16.71 11.69 -11.39
N ASP A 33 17.82 12.14 -10.87
CA ASP A 33 17.89 13.10 -9.79
C ASP A 33 17.24 14.46 -10.14
N GLU A 34 17.32 14.88 -11.41
CA GLU A 34 16.64 16.09 -11.89
C GLU A 34 15.12 16.01 -11.88
N GLN A 35 14.52 14.81 -11.86
CA GLN A 35 13.09 14.59 -11.74
C GLN A 35 12.60 14.66 -10.30
N PHE A 36 13.52 14.64 -9.31
CA PHE A 36 13.13 14.76 -7.91
C PHE A 36 13.24 16.21 -7.44
N GLU A 37 12.13 16.73 -6.86
CA GLU A 37 12.11 18.02 -6.21
C GLU A 37 12.71 17.99 -4.80
N GLY A 38 12.79 16.79 -4.19
CA GLY A 38 13.42 16.60 -2.91
C GLY A 38 13.21 15.21 -2.33
N PHE A 39 14.02 14.93 -1.31
CA PHE A 39 14.03 13.71 -0.53
C PHE A 39 14.02 14.09 0.95
N TYR A 40 13.00 13.67 1.69
CA TYR A 40 12.77 14.14 3.05
C TYR A 40 12.50 12.97 4.01
N ALA A 41 13.16 12.98 5.16
CA ALA A 41 12.74 12.14 6.27
C ALA A 41 11.55 12.81 6.94
N ALA A 42 10.36 12.20 6.86
CA ALA A 42 9.12 12.80 7.37
C ALA A 42 8.14 11.72 7.84
N ASP A 43 7.39 12.05 8.89
CA ASP A 43 6.28 11.23 9.37
C ASP A 43 5.02 11.59 8.58
N ALA A 44 4.28 10.59 8.10
CA ALA A 44 3.04 10.81 7.37
C ALA A 44 1.95 11.51 8.20
N ARG A 45 2.07 11.48 9.54
CA ARG A 45 1.16 12.17 10.46
C ARG A 45 1.46 13.67 10.64
N ASP A 46 2.63 14.10 10.17
CA ASP A 46 3.12 15.48 10.28
C ASP A 46 3.96 15.82 9.04
N LEU A 47 3.32 16.40 8.05
CA LEU A 47 3.93 16.88 6.80
C LEU A 47 4.08 18.40 6.77
N ASN A 48 4.23 19.07 7.92
CA ASN A 48 4.34 20.53 8.06
C ASN A 48 5.49 21.15 7.25
N LEU A 49 6.44 20.36 6.78
CA LEU A 49 7.48 20.81 5.86
C LEU A 49 6.93 21.14 4.45
N PHE A 50 5.69 20.76 4.15
CA PHE A 50 5.01 21.09 2.89
C PHE A 50 3.83 22.00 3.12
N GLU A 51 3.66 22.97 2.21
CA GLU A 51 2.51 23.85 2.16
C GLU A 51 1.22 23.08 1.83
N ASP A 52 0.08 23.67 2.18
CA ASP A 52 -1.22 23.18 1.77
C ASP A 52 -1.34 23.16 0.24
N GLU A 53 -2.02 22.15 -0.29
CA GLU A 53 -2.30 22.02 -1.72
C GLU A 53 -1.03 22.07 -2.61
N LYS A 54 0.07 21.53 -2.12
CA LYS A 54 1.35 21.50 -2.82
C LYS A 54 1.34 20.55 -4.03
N PHE A 55 0.76 19.36 -3.89
CA PHE A 55 0.91 18.26 -4.84
C PHE A 55 -0.33 18.05 -5.71
N ASP A 56 -0.12 17.82 -7.02
CA ASP A 56 -1.18 17.46 -7.95
C ASP A 56 -1.69 16.04 -7.71
N SER A 57 -0.82 15.18 -7.20
CA SER A 57 -1.14 13.81 -6.79
C SER A 57 -0.26 13.36 -5.63
N SER A 58 -0.83 12.56 -4.71
CA SER A 58 -0.11 12.07 -3.54
C SER A 58 -0.28 10.57 -3.37
N LEU A 59 0.82 9.87 -3.06
CA LEU A 59 0.86 8.43 -2.83
C LEU A 59 1.20 8.13 -1.37
N MET A 60 0.38 7.33 -0.70
CA MET A 60 0.60 6.85 0.66
C MET A 60 0.63 5.31 0.64
N LEU A 61 1.82 4.74 0.44
CA LEU A 61 1.98 3.31 0.14
C LEU A 61 2.55 2.49 1.32
N GLY A 62 2.49 3.00 2.54
CA GLY A 62 3.00 2.34 3.75
C GLY A 62 2.19 2.67 5.01
N PRO A 63 1.97 3.95 5.31
CA PRO A 63 1.45 4.39 6.60
C PRO A 63 0.18 3.69 7.08
N MET A 64 -0.80 3.44 6.19
CA MET A 64 -2.09 2.88 6.59
C MET A 64 -2.00 1.48 7.24
N TYR A 65 -0.99 0.70 6.89
CA TYR A 65 -0.80 -0.61 7.50
C TYR A 65 0.36 -0.66 8.50
N HIS A 66 1.09 0.44 8.71
CA HIS A 66 2.09 0.55 9.78
C HIS A 66 1.58 1.29 11.01
N LEU A 67 0.59 2.17 10.86
CA LEU A 67 -0.03 2.91 11.96
C LEU A 67 -1.13 2.08 12.60
N GLN A 68 -0.85 1.47 13.76
CA GLN A 68 -1.81 0.60 14.46
C GLN A 68 -2.92 1.37 15.18
N GLU A 69 -2.64 2.59 15.64
CA GLU A 69 -3.62 3.44 16.30
C GLU A 69 -4.51 4.16 15.29
N GLU A 70 -5.82 4.14 15.51
CA GLU A 70 -6.79 4.77 14.62
C GLU A 70 -6.55 6.27 14.46
N ASN A 71 -6.29 6.96 15.58
CA ASN A 71 -6.01 8.39 15.57
C ASN A 71 -4.78 8.73 14.71
N ASP A 72 -3.76 7.88 14.72
CA ASP A 72 -2.56 8.06 13.90
C ASP A 72 -2.89 7.91 12.39
N ARG A 73 -3.72 6.93 12.04
CA ARG A 73 -4.20 6.76 10.65
C ARG A 73 -5.04 7.95 10.19
N GLU A 74 -5.89 8.48 11.07
CA GLU A 74 -6.67 9.70 10.78
C GLU A 74 -5.79 10.92 10.55
N LEU A 75 -4.77 11.12 11.38
CA LEU A 75 -3.80 12.22 11.21
C LEU A 75 -3.09 12.11 9.87
N ALA A 76 -2.61 10.91 9.50
CA ALA A 76 -1.94 10.71 8.23
C ALA A 76 -2.85 11.00 7.03
N VAL A 77 -4.13 10.60 7.07
CA VAL A 77 -5.08 10.91 5.97
C VAL A 77 -5.46 12.40 5.95
N LYS A 78 -5.52 13.08 7.10
CA LYS A 78 -5.72 14.54 7.16
C LYS A 78 -4.54 15.29 6.52
N GLU A 79 -3.30 14.88 6.81
CA GLU A 79 -2.11 15.46 6.18
C GLU A 79 -2.07 15.16 4.67
N LEU A 80 -2.40 13.93 4.25
CA LEU A 80 -2.56 13.60 2.83
C LEU A 80 -3.56 14.52 2.13
N ASN A 81 -4.70 14.80 2.79
CA ASN A 81 -5.70 15.74 2.25
C ASN A 81 -5.12 17.15 2.19
N ARG A 82 -4.49 17.63 3.26
CA ARG A 82 -3.94 18.99 3.34
C ARG A 82 -2.95 19.27 2.20
N VAL A 83 -1.98 18.38 2.00
CA VAL A 83 -0.89 18.60 1.03
C VAL A 83 -1.31 18.34 -0.43
N THR A 84 -2.40 17.63 -0.67
CA THR A 84 -2.92 17.36 -2.03
C THR A 84 -3.79 18.54 -2.48
N LYS A 85 -3.64 18.99 -3.72
CA LYS A 85 -4.48 20.03 -4.32
C LYS A 85 -5.94 19.60 -4.42
N LYS A 86 -6.85 20.56 -4.38
CA LYS A 86 -8.27 20.31 -4.68
C LYS A 86 -8.40 19.71 -6.08
N GLY A 87 -9.18 18.63 -6.21
CA GLY A 87 -9.31 17.85 -7.44
C GLY A 87 -8.12 16.93 -7.74
N GLY A 88 -7.05 16.97 -6.92
CA GLY A 88 -5.88 16.11 -7.04
C GLY A 88 -6.17 14.64 -6.69
N LEU A 89 -5.35 13.75 -7.23
CA LEU A 89 -5.52 12.30 -7.04
C LEU A 89 -4.74 11.81 -5.83
N VAL A 90 -5.30 10.82 -5.14
CA VAL A 90 -4.61 10.10 -4.08
C VAL A 90 -4.62 8.60 -4.32
N PHE A 91 -3.50 7.98 -3.98
CA PHE A 91 -3.30 6.53 -4.06
C PHE A 91 -2.87 6.03 -2.69
N VAL A 92 -3.70 5.21 -2.05
CA VAL A 92 -3.46 4.77 -0.67
C VAL A 92 -3.47 3.25 -0.60
N ALA A 93 -2.38 2.66 -0.10
CA ALA A 93 -2.27 1.22 0.04
C ALA A 93 -2.79 0.74 1.40
N PHE A 94 -3.52 -0.37 1.37
CA PHE A 94 -4.08 -1.06 2.53
C PHE A 94 -3.74 -2.54 2.51
N MET A 95 -3.74 -3.19 3.67
CA MET A 95 -3.70 -4.65 3.78
C MET A 95 -5.06 -5.17 4.25
N PRO A 96 -5.70 -6.10 3.52
CA PRO A 96 -7.01 -6.62 3.90
C PRO A 96 -6.90 -7.68 5.00
N ARG A 97 -7.72 -7.56 6.04
CA ARG A 97 -7.73 -8.43 7.21
C ARG A 97 -8.04 -9.88 6.85
N ILE A 98 -9.04 -10.09 5.99
CA ILE A 98 -9.46 -11.44 5.58
C ILE A 98 -8.33 -12.24 4.94
N ARG A 99 -7.47 -11.59 4.14
CA ARG A 99 -6.32 -12.26 3.52
C ARG A 99 -5.33 -12.78 4.57
N HIS A 100 -5.06 -12.01 5.63
CA HIS A 100 -4.17 -12.42 6.71
C HIS A 100 -4.75 -13.56 7.53
N ILE A 101 -6.05 -13.53 7.86
CA ILE A 101 -6.75 -14.62 8.53
C ILE A 101 -6.57 -15.92 7.73
N LEU A 102 -6.87 -15.89 6.43
CA LEU A 102 -6.73 -17.08 5.57
C LEU A 102 -5.29 -17.59 5.49
N THR A 103 -4.31 -16.71 5.40
CA THR A 103 -2.90 -17.14 5.38
C THR A 103 -2.42 -17.69 6.71
N SER A 104 -2.91 -17.17 7.84
CA SER A 104 -2.61 -17.72 9.17
C SER A 104 -3.16 -19.14 9.31
N LEU A 105 -4.37 -19.39 8.81
CA LEU A 105 -4.96 -20.75 8.81
C LEU A 105 -4.24 -21.72 7.86
N LEU A 106 -3.78 -21.24 6.70
CA LEU A 106 -3.10 -22.06 5.71
C LEU A 106 -1.62 -22.36 6.05
N SER A 107 -0.97 -21.47 6.77
CA SER A 107 0.47 -21.54 7.06
C SER A 107 0.79 -20.96 8.45
N PRO A 108 0.27 -21.56 9.53
CA PRO A 108 0.35 -20.97 10.87
C PRO A 108 1.79 -20.77 11.35
N ASP A 109 2.71 -21.65 11.02
CA ASP A 109 4.12 -21.54 11.43
C ASP A 109 4.82 -20.27 10.89
N ASN A 110 4.32 -19.71 9.80
CA ASN A 110 4.88 -18.50 9.18
C ASN A 110 4.31 -17.21 9.77
N TRP A 111 3.25 -17.29 10.57
CA TRP A 111 2.49 -16.12 11.01
C TRP A 111 2.36 -16.01 12.53
N LYS A 112 3.38 -16.41 13.27
CA LYS A 112 3.42 -16.24 14.72
C LYS A 112 3.34 -14.74 15.09
N PRO A 113 2.49 -14.37 16.08
CA PRO A 113 1.78 -15.26 17.01
C PRO A 113 0.43 -15.81 16.50
N ASN A 114 -0.05 -15.50 15.30
CA ASN A 114 -1.33 -15.98 14.77
C ASN A 114 -1.24 -17.48 14.33
N ASN A 115 -0.83 -18.34 15.25
CA ASN A 115 -0.66 -19.77 14.99
C ASN A 115 -1.53 -20.66 15.89
N ASP A 116 -2.48 -20.08 16.60
CA ASP A 116 -3.57 -20.72 17.33
C ASP A 116 -4.87 -19.94 17.13
N MET A 117 -6.00 -20.57 17.43
CA MET A 117 -7.31 -19.98 17.17
C MET A 117 -7.65 -18.75 18.04
N ASP A 118 -7.17 -18.71 19.29
CA ASP A 118 -7.45 -17.58 20.18
C ASP A 118 -6.76 -16.31 19.66
N THR A 119 -5.50 -16.40 19.24
CA THR A 119 -4.77 -15.28 18.65
C THR A 119 -5.33 -14.86 17.30
N ILE A 120 -5.77 -15.82 16.45
CA ILE A 120 -6.45 -15.51 15.20
C ILE A 120 -7.78 -14.79 15.42
N LEU A 121 -8.57 -15.20 16.39
CA LEU A 121 -9.84 -14.53 16.75
C LEU A 121 -9.59 -13.12 17.29
N GLN A 122 -8.62 -12.95 18.19
CA GLN A 122 -8.22 -11.62 18.68
C GLN A 122 -7.76 -10.71 17.52
N PHE A 123 -6.98 -11.22 16.59
CA PHE A 123 -6.60 -10.49 15.38
C PHE A 123 -7.82 -10.17 14.50
N SER A 124 -8.72 -11.13 14.31
CA SER A 124 -9.95 -10.93 13.54
C SER A 124 -10.79 -9.76 14.05
N ASP A 125 -10.81 -9.53 15.37
CA ASP A 125 -11.54 -8.43 15.98
C ASP A 125 -10.76 -7.11 15.90
N SER A 126 -9.45 -7.12 16.22
CA SER A 126 -8.64 -5.92 16.35
C SER A 126 -8.05 -5.42 15.02
N GLY A 127 -7.71 -6.33 14.10
CA GLY A 127 -6.92 -6.05 12.90
C GLY A 127 -5.44 -5.75 13.16
N CYS A 128 -5.00 -5.76 14.42
CA CYS A 128 -3.60 -5.49 14.78
C CYS A 128 -2.79 -6.79 14.82
N PHE A 129 -1.66 -6.78 14.15
CA PHE A 129 -0.73 -7.91 14.13
C PHE A 129 0.67 -7.44 14.49
N ASN A 130 1.28 -8.11 15.47
CA ASN A 130 2.66 -7.86 15.88
C ASN A 130 3.47 -9.14 15.68
N HIS A 131 4.46 -9.08 14.80
CA HIS A 131 5.35 -10.22 14.57
C HIS A 131 6.14 -10.59 15.83
N ALA A 132 6.27 -11.89 16.08
CA ALA A 132 7.11 -12.41 17.16
C ALA A 132 8.60 -12.53 16.75
N ASP A 133 8.91 -12.51 15.45
CA ASP A 133 10.25 -12.73 14.94
C ASP A 133 11.09 -11.43 15.01
N GLU A 134 12.32 -11.54 15.55
CA GLU A 134 13.29 -10.46 15.51
C GLU A 134 13.65 -10.10 14.06
N GLY A 135 13.75 -8.79 13.78
CA GLY A 135 14.20 -8.28 12.47
C GLY A 135 13.10 -8.14 11.41
N ARG A 136 11.88 -8.60 11.69
CA ARG A 136 10.72 -8.21 10.87
C ARG A 136 10.12 -6.89 11.36
N PHE A 137 9.35 -6.20 10.51
CA PHE A 137 8.64 -5.01 10.96
C PHE A 137 7.68 -5.37 12.11
N THR A 138 7.67 -4.53 13.13
CA THR A 138 7.16 -4.90 14.46
C THR A 138 5.65 -4.89 14.60
N GLY A 139 4.91 -4.26 13.67
CA GLY A 139 3.47 -4.23 13.78
C GLY A 139 2.78 -3.79 12.50
N ALA A 140 1.57 -4.28 12.30
CA ALA A 140 0.71 -3.90 11.19
C ALA A 140 -0.76 -3.78 11.62
N TYR A 141 -1.50 -2.97 10.88
CA TYR A 141 -2.96 -2.91 10.94
C TYR A 141 -3.55 -3.39 9.62
N TYR A 142 -4.53 -4.26 9.71
CA TYR A 142 -5.24 -4.84 8.57
C TYR A 142 -6.69 -4.37 8.57
N PHE A 143 -7.12 -3.77 7.48
CA PHE A 143 -8.48 -3.25 7.34
C PHE A 143 -9.49 -4.34 6.95
N ASN A 144 -10.74 -4.21 7.42
CA ASN A 144 -11.84 -4.82 6.70
C ASN A 144 -12.01 -4.08 5.37
N ILE A 145 -12.28 -4.81 4.30
CA ILE A 145 -12.34 -4.23 2.94
C ILE A 145 -13.45 -3.18 2.84
N GLU A 146 -14.59 -3.45 3.46
CA GLU A 146 -15.76 -2.57 3.51
C GLU A 146 -15.52 -1.24 4.23
N ASP A 147 -14.57 -1.18 5.17
CA ASP A 147 -14.28 0.02 5.96
C ASP A 147 -13.35 1.00 5.23
N ILE A 148 -12.62 0.56 4.20
CA ILE A 148 -11.59 1.36 3.52
C ILE A 148 -12.18 2.62 2.87
N LYS A 149 -13.20 2.45 2.03
CA LYS A 149 -13.83 3.58 1.31
C LYS A 149 -14.44 4.59 2.29
N PRO A 150 -15.31 4.21 3.25
CA PRO A 150 -15.87 5.13 4.22
C PRO A 150 -14.81 5.87 5.05
N PHE A 151 -13.73 5.19 5.45
CA PHE A 151 -12.65 5.78 6.23
C PHE A 151 -11.96 6.93 5.49
N ILE A 152 -11.65 6.75 4.20
CA ILE A 152 -11.00 7.77 3.38
C ILE A 152 -12.00 8.88 2.98
N GLU A 153 -13.22 8.53 2.61
CA GLU A 153 -14.27 9.47 2.21
C GLU A 153 -14.64 10.45 3.33
N ALA A 154 -14.65 9.99 4.58
CA ALA A 154 -14.88 10.83 5.76
C ALA A 154 -13.81 11.92 5.95
N LYS A 155 -12.67 11.81 5.29
CA LYS A 155 -11.57 12.78 5.33
C LYS A 155 -11.50 13.68 4.09
N GLY A 156 -12.60 13.79 3.32
CA GLY A 156 -12.74 14.76 2.21
C GLY A 156 -12.31 14.27 0.85
N PHE A 157 -12.28 12.96 0.66
CA PHE A 157 -12.02 12.37 -0.65
C PHE A 157 -13.31 11.79 -1.28
N GLU A 158 -13.28 11.64 -2.59
CA GLU A 158 -14.25 10.89 -3.37
C GLU A 158 -13.58 9.64 -3.91
N THR A 159 -14.18 8.48 -3.69
CA THR A 159 -13.64 7.22 -4.21
C THR A 159 -13.79 7.16 -5.73
N ILE A 160 -12.70 6.91 -6.44
CA ILE A 160 -12.70 6.55 -7.85
C ILE A 160 -12.77 5.03 -7.94
N GLU A 161 -11.82 4.31 -7.26
CA GLU A 161 -11.71 2.87 -7.35
C GLU A 161 -11.04 2.28 -6.10
N LEU A 162 -11.29 0.99 -5.85
CA LEU A 162 -10.52 0.16 -4.92
C LEU A 162 -10.14 -1.11 -5.67
N ILE A 163 -8.85 -1.38 -5.80
CA ILE A 163 -8.32 -2.50 -6.58
C ILE A 163 -7.42 -3.42 -5.75
N GLY A 164 -7.38 -4.68 -6.12
CA GLY A 164 -6.40 -5.64 -5.61
C GLY A 164 -5.08 -5.47 -6.36
N SER A 165 -4.05 -4.92 -5.69
CA SER A 165 -2.77 -4.61 -6.33
C SER A 165 -1.80 -5.80 -6.43
N ASN A 166 -2.13 -6.95 -5.84
CA ASN A 166 -1.27 -8.14 -5.82
C ASN A 166 -2.05 -9.45 -5.99
N ALA A 167 -3.04 -9.46 -6.87
CA ALA A 167 -3.85 -10.66 -7.12
C ALA A 167 -3.05 -11.80 -7.77
N GLY A 168 -2.04 -11.47 -8.57
CA GLY A 168 -1.15 -12.47 -9.20
C GLY A 168 -0.35 -13.32 -8.20
N ALA A 169 -0.28 -12.91 -6.93
CA ALA A 169 0.40 -13.67 -5.87
C ALA A 169 -0.32 -14.98 -5.47
N VAL A 170 -1.55 -15.22 -5.93
CA VAL A 170 -2.22 -16.53 -5.78
C VAL A 170 -1.62 -17.60 -6.68
N LEU A 171 -0.97 -17.20 -7.77
CA LEU A 171 -0.22 -18.11 -8.63
C LEU A 171 1.12 -18.40 -7.96
N ASN A 172 1.39 -19.68 -7.70
CA ASN A 172 2.70 -20.12 -7.20
C ASN A 172 3.75 -20.13 -8.34
N ASN A 173 5.02 -20.34 -7.99
CA ASN A 173 6.11 -20.35 -8.96
C ASN A 173 5.87 -21.34 -10.10
N GLY A 174 5.39 -22.55 -9.81
CA GLY A 174 5.10 -23.55 -10.84
C GLY A 174 4.00 -23.14 -11.82
N ASN A 175 2.99 -22.39 -11.35
CA ASN A 175 1.98 -21.82 -12.22
C ASN A 175 2.58 -20.75 -13.14
N TRP A 176 3.41 -19.86 -12.61
CA TRP A 176 4.09 -18.85 -13.41
C TRP A 176 5.07 -19.44 -14.40
N ASP A 177 5.81 -20.51 -14.04
CA ASP A 177 6.75 -21.21 -14.93
C ASP A 177 6.01 -21.80 -16.12
N TYR A 178 4.87 -22.46 -15.88
CA TYR A 178 4.02 -22.98 -16.95
C TYR A 178 3.64 -21.89 -17.98
N TRP A 179 3.25 -20.71 -17.51
CA TRP A 179 2.83 -19.63 -18.41
C TRP A 179 4.00 -18.95 -19.11
N ARG A 180 5.16 -18.80 -18.43
CA ARG A 180 6.38 -18.27 -19.05
C ARG A 180 6.90 -19.19 -20.17
N GLU A 181 6.78 -20.50 -20.03
CA GLU A 181 7.10 -21.47 -21.08
C GLU A 181 6.22 -21.32 -22.33
N LYS A 182 5.01 -20.72 -22.20
CA LYS A 182 4.14 -20.41 -23.34
C LYS A 182 4.53 -19.12 -24.08
N GLY A 183 5.40 -18.31 -23.47
CA GLY A 183 5.94 -17.08 -24.04
C GLY A 183 5.40 -15.79 -23.39
N ASP A 184 6.11 -14.69 -23.63
CA ASP A 184 5.84 -13.39 -23.01
C ASP A 184 4.46 -12.84 -23.36
N GLU A 185 3.94 -13.15 -24.57
CA GLU A 185 2.59 -12.74 -24.98
C GLU A 185 1.50 -13.32 -24.06
N GLU A 186 1.62 -14.60 -23.68
CA GLU A 186 0.66 -15.24 -22.78
C GLU A 186 0.76 -14.66 -21.36
N VAL A 187 1.97 -14.39 -20.90
CA VAL A 187 2.20 -13.71 -19.60
C VAL A 187 1.57 -12.32 -19.61
N SER A 188 1.72 -11.56 -20.68
CA SER A 188 1.08 -10.23 -20.82
C SER A 188 -0.44 -10.33 -20.75
N LYS A 189 -1.06 -11.27 -21.46
CA LYS A 189 -2.52 -11.50 -21.41
C LYS A 189 -3.02 -11.84 -20.00
N ILE A 190 -2.24 -12.61 -19.23
CA ILE A 190 -2.60 -12.92 -17.83
C ILE A 190 -2.55 -11.65 -16.97
N ILE A 191 -1.51 -10.83 -17.13
CA ILE A 191 -1.39 -9.56 -16.40
C ILE A 191 -2.56 -8.65 -16.73
N ASP A 192 -2.89 -8.50 -18.01
CA ASP A 192 -4.02 -7.69 -18.47
C ASP A 192 -5.36 -8.18 -17.89
N LEU A 193 -5.57 -9.50 -17.89
CA LEU A 193 -6.77 -10.11 -17.29
C LEU A 193 -6.85 -9.84 -15.77
N ILE A 194 -5.71 -9.98 -15.05
CA ILE A 194 -5.66 -9.69 -13.61
C ILE A 194 -5.98 -8.22 -13.33
N ILE A 195 -5.46 -7.32 -14.16
CA ILE A 195 -5.72 -5.87 -14.05
C ILE A 195 -7.20 -5.59 -14.34
N GLU A 196 -7.77 -6.16 -15.40
CA GLU A 196 -9.20 -6.01 -15.72
C GLU A 196 -10.12 -6.48 -14.57
N LYS A 197 -9.73 -7.54 -13.87
CA LYS A 197 -10.49 -8.11 -12.74
C LYS A 197 -10.09 -7.55 -11.37
N ALA A 198 -9.22 -6.55 -11.31
CA ALA A 198 -8.67 -6.05 -10.05
C ALA A 198 -9.71 -5.50 -9.04
N THR A 199 -10.90 -5.14 -9.51
CA THR A 199 -12.03 -4.65 -8.68
C THR A 199 -12.96 -5.76 -8.20
N ASP A 200 -12.81 -6.99 -8.71
CA ASP A 200 -13.65 -8.11 -8.32
C ASP A 200 -13.54 -8.39 -6.81
N PRO A 201 -14.65 -8.57 -6.07
CA PRO A 201 -14.65 -8.82 -4.63
C PRO A 201 -13.76 -10.01 -4.20
N TYR A 202 -13.68 -11.06 -5.02
CA TYR A 202 -12.80 -12.19 -4.73
C TYR A 202 -11.32 -11.81 -4.89
N ILE A 203 -11.00 -11.01 -5.92
CA ILE A 203 -9.64 -10.48 -6.12
C ILE A 203 -9.25 -9.56 -4.98
N LEU A 204 -10.14 -8.70 -4.50
CA LEU A 204 -9.88 -7.88 -3.31
C LEU A 204 -9.59 -8.75 -2.08
N GLY A 205 -10.39 -9.81 -1.86
CA GLY A 205 -10.24 -10.70 -0.70
C GLY A 205 -8.97 -11.54 -0.68
N ILE A 206 -8.42 -11.90 -1.84
CA ILE A 206 -7.20 -12.70 -1.95
C ILE A 206 -5.92 -11.89 -2.15
N SER A 207 -6.02 -10.61 -2.47
CA SER A 207 -4.86 -9.72 -2.64
C SER A 207 -4.20 -9.44 -1.29
N SER A 208 -2.86 -9.46 -1.25
CA SER A 208 -2.12 -9.09 -0.04
C SER A 208 -2.12 -7.59 0.23
N HIS A 209 -2.30 -6.80 -0.81
CA HIS A 209 -2.46 -5.35 -0.73
C HIS A 209 -3.61 -4.89 -1.63
N LEU A 210 -4.29 -3.86 -1.16
CA LEU A 210 -5.31 -3.14 -1.92
C LEU A 210 -4.81 -1.72 -2.19
N LEU A 211 -5.17 -1.17 -3.33
CA LEU A 211 -4.90 0.22 -3.65
C LEU A 211 -6.21 0.97 -3.79
N TYR A 212 -6.41 1.92 -2.88
CA TYR A 212 -7.49 2.90 -2.97
C TYR A 212 -7.04 4.03 -3.90
N ILE A 213 -7.88 4.39 -4.83
CA ILE A 213 -7.71 5.52 -5.75
C ILE A 213 -8.85 6.49 -5.49
N GLY A 214 -8.52 7.73 -5.18
CA GLY A 214 -9.51 8.76 -4.88
C GLY A 214 -9.12 10.14 -5.39
N ARG A 215 -10.06 11.07 -5.26
CA ARG A 215 -9.91 12.48 -5.62
C ARG A 215 -10.25 13.36 -4.43
N LYS A 216 -9.43 14.37 -4.14
CA LYS A 216 -9.76 15.39 -3.13
C LYS A 216 -10.92 16.25 -3.62
N LYS A 217 -11.94 16.41 -2.76
CA LYS A 217 -13.14 17.24 -3.02
C LYS A 217 -12.85 18.74 -2.99
#